data_8bea296055659cba48e0210fa1f1450e
#
_entry.id   8bea296055659cba48e0210fa1f1450e
#
_cell.length_a   1.000
_cell.length_b   1.000
_cell.length_c   1.000
_cell.angle_alpha   90.00
_cell.angle_beta   90.00
_cell.angle_gamma   90.00
#
_symmetry.space_group_name_H-M   'P 1'
#
loop_
_entity.id
_entity.type
_entity.pdbx_description
1 polymer ?
#
loop_
_entity_poly.entity_id
_entity_poly.type
_entity_poly.pdbx_seq_one_letter_code
_entity_poly.pdbx_strand_id
1 'polypeptide(L)'
;EGVPEDDAKAVYWYRKAAEQGIGRGQHNLAFMYDKGEGVPEDDAKAVYWYRKAAEQGLAKAQFNLGLMYDKGEGVPEDDAKAVHWYRKAAEQGFAKAQYSQGQMYRRGDGVSKDDAKAVYWYRKAAEQGYMDAQYNLGMAYRKGEGVPEDDAKAVYWYRKAAEQGFATAQFSLGVAYVKGEGVPEDDVKAVHWFR
;
A
#
# COMPACT_ATOMS: atom_id res chain seq x y z
N GLU A 1 -7.13 22.07 -22.64
CA GLU A 1 -6.35 21.07 -23.41
C GLU A 1 -4.94 21.13 -22.88
N GLY A 2 -4.49 20.04 -22.18
CA GLY A 2 -3.16 19.95 -21.60
C GLY A 2 -2.11 19.85 -22.70
N VAL A 3 -0.97 20.50 -22.49
CA VAL A 3 0.21 20.31 -23.35
C VAL A 3 0.56 18.82 -23.32
N PRO A 4 0.80 18.16 -24.47
CA PRO A 4 1.24 16.77 -24.47
C PRO A 4 2.47 16.62 -23.56
N GLU A 5 2.42 15.67 -22.64
CA GLU A 5 3.56 15.37 -21.78
C GLU A 5 4.73 14.94 -22.66
N ASP A 6 5.81 15.72 -22.62
CA ASP A 6 7.05 15.37 -23.28
C ASP A 6 7.94 14.67 -22.25
N ASP A 7 7.70 13.36 -22.09
CA ASP A 7 8.39 12.53 -21.11
C ASP A 7 9.93 12.58 -21.29
N ALA A 8 10.40 12.70 -22.52
CA ALA A 8 11.84 12.82 -22.77
C ALA A 8 12.43 14.12 -22.19
N LYS A 9 11.67 15.23 -22.26
CA LYS A 9 12.09 16.49 -21.60
C LYS A 9 11.98 16.38 -20.08
N ALA A 10 10.94 15.72 -19.57
CA ALA A 10 10.80 15.47 -18.13
C ALA A 10 12.02 14.69 -17.62
N VAL A 11 12.38 13.59 -18.28
CA VAL A 11 13.58 12.79 -17.96
C VAL A 11 14.85 13.65 -17.98
N TYR A 12 15.03 14.50 -18.98
CA TYR A 12 16.20 15.40 -19.04
C TYR A 12 16.30 16.26 -17.78
N TRP A 13 15.21 16.92 -17.36
CA TRP A 13 15.21 17.79 -16.20
C TRP A 13 15.31 17.02 -14.87
N TYR A 14 14.63 15.85 -14.77
CA TYR A 14 14.77 15.00 -13.58
C TYR A 14 16.20 14.50 -13.41
N ARG A 15 16.88 14.15 -14.52
CA ARG A 15 18.29 13.75 -14.48
C ARG A 15 19.18 14.89 -13.98
N LYS A 16 19.00 16.11 -14.48
CA LYS A 16 19.73 17.28 -13.99
C LYS A 16 19.53 17.52 -12.49
N ALA A 17 18.30 17.37 -12.01
CA ALA A 17 18.01 17.51 -10.59
C ALA A 17 18.59 16.35 -9.76
N ALA A 18 18.50 15.11 -10.27
CA ALA A 18 19.02 13.92 -9.62
C ALA A 18 20.54 13.94 -9.46
N GLU A 19 21.26 14.37 -10.49
CA GLU A 19 22.71 14.54 -10.49
C GLU A 19 23.18 15.64 -9.49
N GLN A 20 22.34 16.62 -9.24
CA GLN A 20 22.55 17.63 -8.19
C GLN A 20 22.16 17.15 -6.78
N GLY A 21 21.76 15.89 -6.62
CA GLY A 21 21.39 15.31 -5.34
C GLY A 21 19.99 15.63 -4.85
N ILE A 22 19.12 16.25 -5.68
CA ILE A 22 17.75 16.59 -5.27
C ILE A 22 16.91 15.32 -5.16
N GLY A 23 16.49 14.92 -3.96
CA GLY A 23 15.81 13.67 -3.69
C GLY A 23 14.51 13.47 -4.49
N ARG A 24 13.71 14.54 -4.72
CA ARG A 24 12.53 14.47 -5.58
C ARG A 24 12.89 14.22 -7.04
N GLY A 25 13.97 14.82 -7.55
CA GLY A 25 14.50 14.58 -8.88
C GLY A 25 14.95 13.13 -9.05
N GLN A 26 15.66 12.60 -8.05
CA GLN A 26 16.09 11.19 -8.02
C GLN A 26 14.90 10.22 -8.02
N HIS A 27 13.88 10.48 -7.19
CA HIS A 27 12.66 9.67 -7.18
C HIS A 27 11.93 9.70 -8.53
N ASN A 28 11.75 10.88 -9.13
CA ASN A 28 11.03 10.99 -10.40
C ASN A 28 11.83 10.35 -11.55
N LEU A 29 13.15 10.51 -11.58
CA LEU A 29 13.99 9.83 -12.56
C LEU A 29 13.93 8.31 -12.39
N ALA A 30 13.92 7.81 -11.14
CA ALA A 30 13.74 6.40 -10.85
C ALA A 30 12.41 5.88 -11.40
N PHE A 31 11.32 6.63 -11.19
CA PHE A 31 9.99 6.29 -11.69
C PHE A 31 9.95 6.22 -13.23
N MET A 32 10.60 7.16 -13.92
CA MET A 32 10.69 7.12 -15.39
C MET A 32 11.41 5.86 -15.88
N TYR A 33 12.48 5.43 -15.21
CA TYR A 33 13.15 4.16 -15.52
C TYR A 33 12.32 2.92 -15.18
N ASP A 34 11.61 2.93 -14.04
CA ASP A 34 10.72 1.85 -13.59
C ASP A 34 9.52 1.64 -14.56
N LYS A 35 9.03 2.70 -15.22
CA LYS A 35 7.88 2.63 -16.12
C LYS A 35 8.24 2.68 -17.61
N GLY A 36 9.47 2.93 -17.95
CA GLY A 36 9.88 3.14 -19.34
C GLY A 36 9.30 4.40 -19.98
N GLU A 37 8.97 5.42 -19.16
CA GLU A 37 8.38 6.68 -19.63
C GLU A 37 9.50 7.65 -20.04
N GLY A 38 9.54 8.03 -21.32
CA GLY A 38 10.55 8.92 -21.88
C GLY A 38 11.98 8.38 -21.95
N VAL A 39 12.20 7.17 -21.41
CA VAL A 39 13.43 6.36 -21.49
C VAL A 39 13.08 4.89 -21.56
N PRO A 40 13.92 4.03 -22.13
CA PRO A 40 13.72 2.58 -22.00
C PRO A 40 13.67 2.16 -20.52
N GLU A 41 12.77 1.22 -20.23
CA GLU A 41 12.66 0.62 -18.90
C GLU A 41 14.00 0.02 -18.45
N ASP A 42 14.37 0.30 -17.21
CA ASP A 42 15.64 -0.16 -16.63
C ASP A 42 15.53 -0.21 -15.10
N ASP A 43 15.09 -1.34 -14.60
CA ASP A 43 14.85 -1.56 -13.16
C ASP A 43 16.12 -1.37 -12.32
N ALA A 44 17.30 -1.72 -12.86
CA ALA A 44 18.55 -1.54 -12.13
C ALA A 44 18.86 -0.04 -11.92
N LYS A 45 18.59 0.80 -12.92
CA LYS A 45 18.69 2.26 -12.78
C LYS A 45 17.59 2.82 -11.88
N ALA A 46 16.37 2.28 -11.96
CA ALA A 46 15.28 2.67 -11.06
C ALA A 46 15.69 2.42 -9.60
N VAL A 47 16.17 1.21 -9.27
CA VAL A 47 16.68 0.87 -7.93
C VAL A 47 17.81 1.81 -7.48
N TYR A 48 18.75 2.10 -8.36
CA TYR A 48 19.86 3.01 -8.04
C TYR A 48 19.35 4.40 -7.60
N TRP A 49 18.43 4.98 -8.36
CA TRP A 49 17.92 6.32 -8.07
C TRP A 49 16.91 6.32 -6.92
N TYR A 50 16.05 5.29 -6.81
CA TYR A 50 15.17 5.14 -5.64
C TYR A 50 15.97 5.04 -4.36
N ARG A 51 17.08 4.28 -4.35
CA ARG A 51 17.96 4.17 -3.17
C ARG A 51 18.54 5.52 -2.76
N LYS A 52 19.06 6.29 -3.71
CA LYS A 52 19.57 7.65 -3.45
C LYS A 52 18.51 8.55 -2.81
N ALA A 53 17.29 8.53 -3.31
CA ALA A 53 16.19 9.32 -2.76
C ALA A 53 15.70 8.77 -1.38
N ALA A 54 15.67 7.45 -1.22
CA ALA A 54 15.26 6.77 0.01
C ALA A 54 16.22 7.03 1.18
N GLU A 55 17.54 7.07 0.89
CA GLU A 55 18.59 7.42 1.85
C GLU A 55 18.47 8.87 2.34
N GLN A 56 17.90 9.77 1.52
CA GLN A 56 17.54 11.13 1.91
C GLN A 56 16.23 11.22 2.71
N GLY A 57 15.59 10.10 3.01
CA GLY A 57 14.37 10.06 3.82
C GLY A 57 13.07 10.22 3.05
N LEU A 58 13.06 10.26 1.72
CA LEU A 58 11.83 10.44 0.96
C LEU A 58 10.93 9.18 1.05
N ALA A 59 9.81 9.28 1.77
CA ALA A 59 8.93 8.15 2.06
C ALA A 59 8.43 7.41 0.81
N LYS A 60 8.09 8.13 -0.27
CA LYS A 60 7.68 7.52 -1.54
C LYS A 60 8.82 6.69 -2.16
N ALA A 61 10.06 7.17 -2.10
CA ALA A 61 11.21 6.45 -2.61
C ALA A 61 11.54 5.22 -1.75
N GLN A 62 11.42 5.35 -0.43
CA GLN A 62 11.57 4.21 0.48
C GLN A 62 10.53 3.12 0.20
N PHE A 63 9.28 3.50 -0.01
CA PHE A 63 8.22 2.55 -0.39
C PHE A 63 8.54 1.85 -1.71
N ASN A 64 8.89 2.62 -2.76
CA ASN A 64 9.18 2.04 -4.08
C ASN A 64 10.43 1.13 -4.03
N LEU A 65 11.46 1.54 -3.31
CA LEU A 65 12.64 0.67 -3.12
C LEU A 65 12.29 -0.62 -2.36
N GLY A 66 11.40 -0.53 -1.36
CA GLY A 66 10.85 -1.70 -0.69
C GLY A 66 10.13 -2.64 -1.66
N LEU A 67 9.33 -2.07 -2.56
CA LEU A 67 8.59 -2.82 -3.59
C LEU A 67 9.54 -3.53 -4.58
N MET A 68 10.63 -2.86 -5.00
CA MET A 68 11.65 -3.47 -5.86
C MET A 68 12.31 -4.69 -5.20
N TYR A 69 12.60 -4.61 -3.89
CA TYR A 69 13.12 -5.76 -3.14
C TYR A 69 12.08 -6.87 -2.92
N ASP A 70 10.82 -6.52 -2.65
CA ASP A 70 9.69 -7.45 -2.44
C ASP A 70 9.41 -8.29 -3.70
N LYS A 71 9.63 -7.72 -4.90
CA LYS A 71 9.37 -8.36 -6.19
C LYS A 71 10.61 -8.91 -6.90
N GLY A 72 11.80 -8.55 -6.47
CA GLY A 72 13.03 -8.86 -7.18
C GLY A 72 13.21 -8.09 -8.50
N GLU A 73 12.62 -6.89 -8.63
CA GLU A 73 12.73 -6.04 -9.82
C GLU A 73 14.01 -5.21 -9.74
N GLY A 74 14.95 -5.41 -10.70
CA GLY A 74 16.25 -4.72 -10.76
C GLY A 74 17.27 -5.09 -9.66
N VAL A 75 16.86 -5.90 -8.69
CA VAL A 75 17.65 -6.47 -7.60
C VAL A 75 17.13 -7.85 -7.27
N PRO A 76 17.96 -8.76 -6.71
CA PRO A 76 17.44 -9.99 -6.15
C PRO A 76 16.35 -9.73 -5.09
N GLU A 77 15.31 -10.56 -5.09
CA GLU A 77 14.26 -10.53 -4.06
C GLU A 77 14.87 -10.66 -2.66
N ASP A 78 14.41 -9.80 -1.76
CA ASP A 78 14.92 -9.74 -0.37
C ASP A 78 13.85 -9.13 0.54
N ASP A 79 13.02 -9.99 1.11
CA ASP A 79 11.93 -9.59 2.01
C ASP A 79 12.41 -8.81 3.24
N ALA A 80 13.58 -9.14 3.76
CA ALA A 80 14.12 -8.42 4.93
C ALA A 80 14.45 -6.97 4.58
N LYS A 81 14.99 -6.72 3.37
CA LYS A 81 15.22 -5.36 2.88
C LYS A 81 13.90 -4.66 2.52
N ALA A 82 12.92 -5.39 1.95
CA ALA A 82 11.60 -4.85 1.69
C ALA A 82 10.95 -4.35 3.00
N VAL A 83 10.92 -5.17 4.03
CA VAL A 83 10.44 -4.82 5.37
C VAL A 83 11.16 -3.59 5.95
N HIS A 84 12.48 -3.54 5.81
CA HIS A 84 13.25 -2.40 6.30
C HIS A 84 12.80 -1.08 5.65
N TRP A 85 12.66 -1.07 4.34
CA TRP A 85 12.29 0.13 3.60
C TRP A 85 10.80 0.49 3.77
N TYR A 86 9.90 -0.50 3.77
CA TYR A 86 8.49 -0.28 4.08
C TYR A 86 8.31 0.32 5.47
N ARG A 87 9.04 -0.18 6.48
CA ARG A 87 8.97 0.35 7.84
C ARG A 87 9.35 1.82 7.88
N LYS A 88 10.48 2.20 7.26
CA LYS A 88 10.91 3.61 7.20
C LYS A 88 9.85 4.54 6.60
N ALA A 89 9.22 4.12 5.51
CA ALA A 89 8.13 4.88 4.89
C ALA A 89 6.85 4.89 5.75
N ALA A 90 6.52 3.77 6.38
CA ALA A 90 5.35 3.60 7.25
C ALA A 90 5.43 4.46 8.52
N GLU A 91 6.61 4.56 9.13
CA GLU A 91 6.89 5.42 10.28
C GLU A 91 6.72 6.91 9.96
N GLN A 92 6.93 7.31 8.71
CA GLN A 92 6.62 8.66 8.20
C GLN A 92 5.13 8.87 7.87
N GLY A 93 4.27 7.89 8.10
CA GLY A 93 2.84 8.00 7.85
C GLY A 93 2.40 7.64 6.42
N PHE A 94 3.27 7.09 5.56
CA PHE A 94 2.88 6.73 4.20
C PHE A 94 1.92 5.52 4.20
N ALA A 95 0.64 5.75 3.93
CA ALA A 95 -0.43 4.76 4.10
C ALA A 95 -0.19 3.44 3.32
N LYS A 96 0.31 3.53 2.07
CA LYS A 96 0.65 2.34 1.27
C LYS A 96 1.74 1.51 1.94
N ALA A 97 2.76 2.16 2.51
CA ALA A 97 3.83 1.47 3.22
C ALA A 97 3.34 0.86 4.55
N GLN A 98 2.45 1.53 5.27
CA GLN A 98 1.81 0.97 6.46
C GLN A 98 1.02 -0.30 6.13
N TYR A 99 0.25 -0.27 5.04
CA TYR A 99 -0.45 -1.45 4.55
C TYR A 99 0.52 -2.58 4.20
N SER A 100 1.57 -2.30 3.40
CA SER A 100 2.58 -3.30 3.03
C SER A 100 3.29 -3.88 4.26
N GLN A 101 3.64 -3.04 5.23
CA GLN A 101 4.23 -3.50 6.49
C GLN A 101 3.29 -4.44 7.25
N GLY A 102 1.99 -4.15 7.26
CA GLY A 102 0.97 -5.04 7.81
C GLY A 102 0.92 -6.39 7.09
N GLN A 103 1.02 -6.39 5.76
CA GLN A 103 1.05 -7.62 4.96
C GLN A 103 2.28 -8.48 5.28
N MET A 104 3.47 -7.88 5.39
CA MET A 104 4.71 -8.58 5.74
C MET A 104 4.57 -9.29 7.10
N TYR A 105 4.04 -8.60 8.13
CA TYR A 105 3.78 -9.24 9.42
C TYR A 105 2.71 -10.34 9.38
N ARG A 106 1.65 -10.18 8.60
CA ARG A 106 0.59 -11.18 8.46
C ARG A 106 1.09 -12.47 7.80
N ARG A 107 1.97 -12.35 6.79
CA ARG A 107 2.52 -13.49 6.05
C ARG A 107 3.74 -14.10 6.75
N GLY A 108 4.55 -13.28 7.42
CA GLY A 108 5.84 -13.67 7.94
C GLY A 108 6.98 -13.52 6.94
N ASP A 109 6.77 -12.69 5.90
CA ASP A 109 7.77 -12.44 4.86
C ASP A 109 8.82 -11.45 5.39
N GLY A 110 10.08 -11.85 5.42
CA GLY A 110 11.21 -11.05 5.95
C GLY A 110 11.15 -10.71 7.45
N VAL A 111 10.09 -11.10 8.15
CA VAL A 111 9.88 -10.94 9.60
C VAL A 111 9.11 -12.13 10.14
N SER A 112 9.21 -12.40 11.45
CA SER A 112 8.34 -13.40 12.07
C SER A 112 6.89 -12.96 11.97
N LYS A 113 6.01 -13.91 11.61
CA LYS A 113 4.56 -13.68 11.57
C LYS A 113 4.07 -13.12 12.90
N ASP A 114 3.27 -12.05 12.83
CA ASP A 114 2.71 -11.37 14.00
C ASP A 114 1.42 -10.65 13.62
N ASP A 115 0.29 -11.30 13.83
CA ASP A 115 -1.03 -10.78 13.45
C ASP A 115 -1.40 -9.50 14.25
N ALA A 116 -0.90 -9.35 15.48
CA ALA A 116 -1.15 -8.14 16.27
C ALA A 116 -0.41 -6.92 15.67
N LYS A 117 0.84 -7.10 15.21
CA LYS A 117 1.56 -6.04 14.48
C LYS A 117 0.97 -5.78 13.11
N ALA A 118 0.47 -6.81 12.42
CA ALA A 118 -0.25 -6.62 11.17
C ALA A 118 -1.47 -5.71 11.36
N VAL A 119 -2.30 -5.98 12.36
CA VAL A 119 -3.46 -5.16 12.72
C VAL A 119 -3.06 -3.74 13.11
N TYR A 120 -1.99 -3.56 13.87
CA TYR A 120 -1.49 -2.24 14.22
C TYR A 120 -1.21 -1.38 12.96
N TRP A 121 -0.52 -1.95 11.98
CA TRP A 121 -0.17 -1.25 10.75
C TRP A 121 -1.37 -1.05 9.83
N TYR A 122 -2.26 -2.06 9.70
CA TYR A 122 -3.51 -1.92 8.96
C TYR A 122 -4.38 -0.80 9.54
N ARG A 123 -4.48 -0.68 10.86
CA ARG A 123 -5.26 0.38 11.50
C ARG A 123 -4.73 1.76 11.13
N LYS A 124 -3.42 1.97 11.18
CA LYS A 124 -2.81 3.24 10.78
C LYS A 124 -3.12 3.62 9.33
N ALA A 125 -3.06 2.67 8.42
CA ALA A 125 -3.41 2.91 7.02
C ALA A 125 -4.93 3.10 6.81
N ALA A 126 -5.75 2.31 7.51
CA ALA A 126 -7.22 2.37 7.44
C ALA A 126 -7.77 3.71 7.95
N GLU A 127 -7.21 4.25 9.03
CA GLU A 127 -7.55 5.56 9.58
C GLU A 127 -7.24 6.70 8.61
N GLN A 128 -6.28 6.52 7.71
CA GLN A 128 -5.98 7.43 6.60
C GLN A 128 -6.88 7.21 5.37
N GLY A 129 -7.84 6.28 5.43
CA GLY A 129 -8.75 5.99 4.32
C GLY A 129 -8.24 4.96 3.30
N TYR A 130 -7.11 4.28 3.54
CA TYR A 130 -6.61 3.27 2.61
C TYR A 130 -7.55 2.06 2.58
N MET A 131 -8.27 1.87 1.47
CA MET A 131 -9.40 0.94 1.37
C MET A 131 -9.01 -0.53 1.60
N ASP A 132 -7.86 -0.97 1.08
CA ASP A 132 -7.37 -2.34 1.29
C ASP A 132 -7.07 -2.61 2.78
N ALA A 133 -6.53 -1.60 3.48
CA ALA A 133 -6.26 -1.71 4.91
C ALA A 133 -7.56 -1.72 5.72
N GLN A 134 -8.56 -0.93 5.34
CA GLN A 134 -9.88 -0.97 5.96
C GLN A 134 -10.52 -2.35 5.84
N TYR A 135 -10.49 -2.93 4.63
CA TYR A 135 -11.00 -4.28 4.42
C TYR A 135 -10.24 -5.33 5.25
N ASN A 136 -8.90 -5.31 5.21
CA ASN A 136 -8.10 -6.28 5.95
C ASN A 136 -8.26 -6.13 7.48
N LEU A 137 -8.44 -4.91 7.98
CA LEU A 137 -8.74 -4.66 9.39
C LEU A 137 -10.12 -5.22 9.77
N GLY A 138 -11.13 -5.07 8.90
CA GLY A 138 -12.43 -5.70 9.06
C GLY A 138 -12.33 -7.22 9.11
N MET A 139 -11.54 -7.81 8.21
CA MET A 139 -11.26 -9.26 8.21
C MET A 139 -10.60 -9.73 9.50
N ALA A 140 -9.64 -8.96 10.01
CA ALA A 140 -8.94 -9.26 11.26
C ALA A 140 -9.94 -9.29 12.45
N TYR A 141 -10.84 -8.31 12.54
CA TYR A 141 -11.88 -8.29 13.56
C TYR A 141 -12.88 -9.44 13.41
N ARG A 142 -13.31 -9.77 12.20
CA ARG A 142 -14.25 -10.89 11.96
C ARG A 142 -13.68 -12.24 12.37
N LYS A 143 -12.36 -12.43 12.24
CA LYS A 143 -11.69 -13.71 12.51
C LYS A 143 -11.00 -13.78 13.87
N GLY A 144 -10.91 -12.68 14.60
CA GLY A 144 -10.10 -12.63 15.81
C GLY A 144 -8.59 -12.76 15.55
N GLU A 145 -8.10 -12.40 14.36
CA GLU A 145 -6.68 -12.48 13.99
C GLU A 145 -5.93 -11.23 14.49
N GLY A 146 -5.10 -11.37 15.50
CA GLY A 146 -4.31 -10.25 16.10
C GLY A 146 -5.13 -9.27 16.94
N VAL A 147 -6.45 -9.42 17.01
CA VAL A 147 -7.41 -8.69 17.86
C VAL A 147 -8.51 -9.62 18.29
N PRO A 148 -9.20 -9.37 19.42
CA PRO A 148 -10.42 -10.09 19.75
C PRO A 148 -11.46 -9.98 18.63
N GLU A 149 -12.19 -11.08 18.38
CA GLU A 149 -13.28 -11.12 17.42
C GLU A 149 -14.36 -10.07 17.77
N ASP A 150 -14.80 -9.31 16.75
CA ASP A 150 -15.79 -8.23 16.92
C ASP A 150 -16.45 -7.93 15.55
N ASP A 151 -17.59 -8.57 15.30
CA ASP A 151 -18.32 -8.42 14.04
C ASP A 151 -18.82 -6.99 13.81
N ALA A 152 -19.16 -6.26 14.88
CA ALA A 152 -19.60 -4.87 14.74
C ALA A 152 -18.46 -3.97 14.22
N LYS A 153 -17.23 -4.19 14.72
CA LYS A 153 -16.06 -3.49 14.19
C LYS A 153 -15.70 -3.98 12.78
N ALA A 154 -15.87 -5.27 12.49
CA ALA A 154 -15.66 -5.79 11.14
C ALA A 154 -16.57 -5.08 10.14
N VAL A 155 -17.88 -4.99 10.43
CA VAL A 155 -18.86 -4.28 9.60
C VAL A 155 -18.54 -2.79 9.47
N TYR A 156 -18.12 -2.15 10.55
CA TYR A 156 -17.71 -0.73 10.49
C TYR A 156 -16.60 -0.51 9.44
N TRP A 157 -15.56 -1.34 9.46
CA TRP A 157 -14.43 -1.20 8.54
C TRP A 157 -14.78 -1.66 7.12
N TYR A 158 -15.58 -2.71 6.95
CA TYR A 158 -16.10 -3.10 5.63
C TYR A 158 -16.91 -1.97 4.99
N ARG A 159 -17.76 -1.29 5.76
CA ARG A 159 -18.55 -0.16 5.26
C ARG A 159 -17.66 0.97 4.77
N LYS A 160 -16.62 1.32 5.53
CA LYS A 160 -15.64 2.34 5.11
C LYS A 160 -14.98 2.02 3.77
N ALA A 161 -14.61 0.78 3.54
CA ALA A 161 -14.03 0.34 2.27
C ALA A 161 -15.09 0.25 1.16
N ALA A 162 -16.29 -0.24 1.47
CA ALA A 162 -17.41 -0.39 0.53
C ALA A 162 -17.90 0.96 -0.01
N GLU A 163 -17.98 1.99 0.83
CA GLU A 163 -18.33 3.36 0.46
C GLU A 163 -17.32 3.99 -0.53
N GLN A 164 -16.08 3.48 -0.56
CA GLN A 164 -15.05 3.86 -1.54
C GLN A 164 -15.11 3.02 -2.83
N GLY A 165 -16.09 2.13 -2.97
CA GLY A 165 -16.26 1.27 -4.14
C GLY A 165 -15.44 -0.04 -4.11
N PHE A 166 -14.90 -0.45 -2.95
CA PHE A 166 -14.15 -1.71 -2.84
C PHE A 166 -15.10 -2.91 -2.91
N ALA A 167 -15.22 -3.54 -4.08
CA ALA A 167 -16.21 -4.57 -4.39
C ALA A 167 -16.22 -5.73 -3.37
N THR A 168 -15.04 -6.19 -2.94
CA THR A 168 -14.94 -7.27 -1.94
C THR A 168 -15.53 -6.87 -0.57
N ALA A 169 -15.38 -5.59 -0.19
CA ALA A 169 -15.97 -5.07 1.03
C ALA A 169 -17.48 -4.88 0.90
N GLN A 170 -17.97 -4.44 -0.27
CA GLN A 170 -19.40 -4.36 -0.58
C GLN A 170 -20.05 -5.74 -0.45
N PHE A 171 -19.44 -6.77 -1.05
CA PHE A 171 -19.91 -8.14 -0.91
C PHE A 171 -19.92 -8.61 0.56
N SER A 172 -18.82 -8.39 1.30
CA SER A 172 -18.72 -8.79 2.71
C SER A 172 -19.76 -8.09 3.57
N LEU A 173 -20.05 -6.82 3.30
CA LEU A 173 -21.06 -6.05 4.01
C LEU A 173 -22.48 -6.54 3.67
N GLY A 174 -22.75 -6.88 2.41
CA GLY A 174 -24.01 -7.51 2.02
C GLY A 174 -24.24 -8.83 2.73
N VAL A 175 -23.23 -9.69 2.83
CA VAL A 175 -23.29 -10.96 3.58
C VAL A 175 -23.56 -10.71 5.07
N ALA A 176 -22.93 -9.70 5.67
CA ALA A 176 -23.16 -9.34 7.07
C ALA A 176 -24.64 -8.97 7.33
N TYR A 177 -25.27 -8.23 6.42
CA TYR A 177 -26.71 -7.90 6.50
C TYR A 177 -27.62 -9.11 6.29
N VAL A 178 -27.27 -10.06 5.39
CA VAL A 178 -28.06 -11.31 5.23
C VAL A 178 -28.04 -12.14 6.49
N LYS A 179 -26.92 -12.19 7.19
CA LYS A 179 -26.71 -13.08 8.34
C LYS A 179 -26.96 -12.43 9.70
N GLY A 180 -27.12 -11.12 9.76
CA GLY A 180 -27.18 -10.40 11.02
C GLY A 180 -25.85 -10.41 11.80
N GLU A 181 -24.69 -10.59 11.12
CA GLU A 181 -23.36 -10.60 11.74
C GLU A 181 -22.88 -9.17 11.96
N GLY A 182 -22.77 -8.72 13.21
CA GLY A 182 -22.34 -7.38 13.60
C GLY A 182 -23.33 -6.24 13.28
N VAL A 183 -24.43 -6.54 12.60
CA VAL A 183 -25.57 -5.64 12.31
C VAL A 183 -26.85 -6.43 12.35
N PRO A 184 -28.03 -5.82 12.62
CA PRO A 184 -29.31 -6.48 12.45
C PRO A 184 -29.50 -6.96 11.00
N GLU A 185 -30.12 -8.12 10.84
CA GLU A 185 -30.49 -8.68 9.53
C GLU A 185 -31.37 -7.69 8.75
N ASP A 186 -31.02 -7.47 7.47
CA ASP A 186 -31.69 -6.50 6.61
C ASP A 186 -31.44 -6.84 5.11
N ASP A 187 -32.39 -7.55 4.51
CA ASP A 187 -32.31 -7.98 3.12
C ASP A 187 -32.29 -6.82 2.13
N VAL A 188 -32.94 -5.71 2.45
CA VAL A 188 -32.95 -4.51 1.57
C VAL A 188 -31.57 -3.91 1.49
N LYS A 189 -30.87 -3.77 2.63
CA LYS A 189 -29.49 -3.31 2.66
C LYS A 189 -28.53 -4.32 2.04
N ALA A 190 -28.77 -5.62 2.25
CA ALA A 190 -27.97 -6.65 1.60
C ALA A 190 -28.00 -6.52 0.08
N VAL A 191 -29.20 -6.43 -0.51
CA VAL A 191 -29.39 -6.23 -1.96
C VAL A 191 -28.74 -4.94 -2.44
N HIS A 192 -28.81 -3.84 -1.66
CA HIS A 192 -28.15 -2.59 -1.99
C HIS A 192 -26.64 -2.77 -2.15
N TRP A 193 -25.99 -3.52 -1.26
CA TRP A 193 -24.54 -3.72 -1.28
C TRP A 193 -24.08 -4.78 -2.29
N PHE A 194 -24.94 -5.65 -2.77
CA PHE A 194 -24.62 -6.62 -3.84
C PHE A 194 -24.71 -6.05 -5.26
N ARG A 195 -25.23 -4.86 -5.45
CA ARG A 195 -25.37 -4.16 -6.75
C ARG A 195 -24.15 -3.30 -7.06
#